data_8c9fd6994f7df5e8dda86a8263147ee0
#
_entry.id   8c9fd6994f7df5e8dda86a8263147ee0
#
_cell.length_a   1.000
_cell.length_b   1.000
_cell.length_c   1.000
_cell.angle_alpha   90.00
_cell.angle_beta   90.00
_cell.angle_gamma   90.00
#
_symmetry.space_group_name_H-M   'P 1'
#
loop_
_entity.id
_entity.type
_entity.pdbx_description
1 polymer ?
#
loop_
_entity_poly.entity_id
_entity_poly.type
_entity_poly.pdbx_seq_one_letter_code
_entity_poly.pdbx_strand_id
1 'polypeptide(L)'
;MTSAIHPALRRKGWDITADGEFYMPTRVLFGRGIAGQIAGHVTALGADAVLLVTDPGVRAAGLITPVEAALAAAGIAVTIFDQVRPNPRDTDCLAGADLIRAGGQRLVLAVGGGSAMDTAKCVGLLLTNGGHPRDWEDFGALRHDPLPLIAVPTTAGTGSEVSPSAVITDTARKKKMNLFDMRNCPRIALVDPDLTLSCPAQVTAASGMDALSHAVDSLHCRLATPASDALALEGARLVARYIRRAVATPADIEARCGMAQGSLTAGLAVGLTDVSGAHALAEAMGGLYGHPHGYCCAVSMPAIMEYNLPVSADKYARLAVALGADHPGVTQTQLAQAAIAAIGDLNADLGVPPMRDLIKPEDLDVLAAKAEANTSTPSNPRTATAADYRAMFARELGSEGTQHKAGGSRTMENRRL
;
A
#
# COMPACT_ATOMS: atom_id res chain seq x y z
N MET A 1 -28.14 8.80 4.00
CA MET A 1 -27.46 9.98 3.44
C MET A 1 -26.53 9.45 2.36
N THR A 2 -26.75 9.80 1.10
CA THR A 2 -25.94 9.35 -0.02
C THR A 2 -24.55 9.95 0.15
N SER A 3 -23.55 9.11 0.40
CA SER A 3 -22.12 9.48 0.33
C SER A 3 -21.91 10.27 -0.96
N ALA A 4 -21.47 11.52 -0.84
CA ALA A 4 -21.15 12.34 -2.00
C ALA A 4 -19.89 11.72 -2.65
N ILE A 5 -20.09 10.91 -3.68
CA ILE A 5 -19.01 10.39 -4.51
C ILE A 5 -18.18 11.60 -4.95
N HIS A 6 -16.87 11.55 -4.69
CA HIS A 6 -15.94 12.59 -5.12
C HIS A 6 -16.21 12.97 -6.59
N PRO A 7 -16.33 14.27 -6.97
CA PRO A 7 -16.73 14.68 -8.30
C PRO A 7 -15.90 14.02 -9.43
N ALA A 8 -14.62 13.76 -9.20
CA ALA A 8 -13.74 13.08 -10.15
C ALA A 8 -14.15 11.62 -10.43
N LEU A 9 -14.81 10.91 -9.49
CA LEU A 9 -15.31 9.54 -9.71
C LEU A 9 -16.50 9.47 -10.68
N ARG A 10 -17.03 10.60 -11.10
CA ARG A 10 -18.10 10.67 -12.11
C ARG A 10 -17.58 10.53 -13.55
N ARG A 11 -16.26 10.47 -13.75
CA ARG A 11 -15.65 10.38 -15.09
C ARG A 11 -15.90 9.01 -15.70
N LYS A 12 -16.22 9.00 -17.01
CA LYS A 12 -16.34 7.77 -17.81
C LYS A 12 -15.02 7.53 -18.54
N GLY A 13 -14.14 6.72 -17.93
CA GLY A 13 -12.88 6.32 -18.58
C GLY A 13 -11.79 7.41 -18.53
N TRP A 14 -10.61 7.05 -19.07
CA TRP A 14 -9.47 7.95 -19.20
C TRP A 14 -9.71 8.98 -20.30
N ASP A 15 -9.72 10.24 -19.93
CA ASP A 15 -9.87 11.38 -20.84
C ASP A 15 -8.70 12.35 -20.61
N ILE A 16 -7.81 12.47 -21.60
CA ILE A 16 -6.64 13.36 -21.52
C ILE A 16 -7.02 14.83 -21.40
N THR A 17 -8.25 15.19 -21.75
CA THR A 17 -8.77 16.56 -21.65
C THR A 17 -9.51 16.82 -20.35
N ALA A 18 -9.70 15.78 -19.50
CA ALA A 18 -10.40 15.92 -18.24
C ALA A 18 -9.57 16.71 -17.23
N ASP A 19 -10.25 17.57 -16.46
CA ASP A 19 -9.64 18.27 -15.34
C ASP A 19 -9.02 17.29 -14.36
N GLY A 20 -7.83 17.60 -13.85
CA GLY A 20 -7.10 16.79 -12.88
C GLY A 20 -6.37 17.68 -11.90
N GLU A 21 -6.22 17.18 -10.68
CA GLU A 21 -5.38 17.80 -9.67
C GLU A 21 -4.15 16.93 -9.43
N PHE A 22 -2.99 17.56 -9.33
CA PHE A 22 -1.74 16.92 -8.91
C PHE A 22 -1.28 17.64 -7.64
N TYR A 23 -1.39 16.97 -6.51
CA TYR A 23 -0.98 17.53 -5.23
C TYR A 23 -0.22 16.49 -4.41
N MET A 24 1.00 16.84 -4.00
CA MET A 24 1.89 15.98 -3.23
C MET A 24 2.47 16.77 -2.06
N PRO A 25 1.84 16.74 -0.87
CA PRO A 25 2.26 17.57 0.26
C PRO A 25 3.49 17.05 0.99
N THR A 26 3.89 15.78 0.76
CA THR A 26 5.00 15.16 1.49
C THR A 26 6.34 15.48 0.84
N ARG A 27 7.27 16.00 1.63
CA ARG A 27 8.68 16.10 1.23
C ARG A 27 9.34 14.74 1.44
N VAL A 28 9.76 14.09 0.36
CA VAL A 28 10.45 12.79 0.40
C VAL A 28 11.95 12.98 0.35
N LEU A 29 12.65 12.33 1.27
CA LEU A 29 14.10 12.16 1.25
C LEU A 29 14.41 10.67 1.18
N PHE A 30 15.23 10.30 0.20
CA PHE A 30 15.64 8.93 -0.03
C PHE A 30 17.16 8.80 0.13
N GLY A 31 17.62 7.82 0.90
CA GLY A 31 19.05 7.56 1.05
C GLY A 31 19.35 6.61 2.19
N ARG A 32 20.49 5.93 2.09
CA ARG A 32 21.00 5.04 3.13
C ARG A 32 21.45 5.84 4.36
N GLY A 33 21.04 5.41 5.55
CA GLY A 33 21.37 6.08 6.81
C GLY A 33 20.65 7.42 7.02
N ILE A 34 19.69 7.80 6.15
CA ILE A 34 19.01 9.10 6.23
C ILE A 34 18.12 9.22 7.47
N ALA A 35 17.66 8.11 8.03
CA ALA A 35 16.90 8.10 9.29
C ALA A 35 17.67 8.75 10.45
N GLY A 36 19.02 8.68 10.44
CA GLY A 36 19.87 9.34 11.42
C GLY A 36 19.83 10.88 11.36
N GLN A 37 19.26 11.47 10.31
CA GLN A 37 19.13 12.94 10.17
C GLN A 37 17.81 13.47 10.75
N ILE A 38 17.02 12.62 11.38
CA ILE A 38 15.64 12.91 11.86
C ILE A 38 15.56 14.14 12.76
N ALA A 39 16.54 14.35 13.65
CA ALA A 39 16.53 15.44 14.63
C ALA A 39 16.48 16.82 13.97
N GLY A 40 17.25 17.04 12.88
CA GLY A 40 17.20 18.29 12.13
C GLY A 40 15.82 18.57 11.52
N HIS A 41 15.12 17.52 11.08
CA HIS A 41 13.77 17.65 10.53
C HIS A 41 12.72 17.92 11.60
N VAL A 42 12.83 17.30 12.79
CA VAL A 42 11.96 17.58 13.94
C VAL A 42 12.11 19.03 14.36
N THR A 43 13.35 19.51 14.52
CA THR A 43 13.64 20.92 14.87
C THR A 43 13.12 21.90 13.82
N ALA A 44 13.29 21.59 12.53
CA ALA A 44 12.79 22.42 11.44
C ALA A 44 11.25 22.55 11.41
N LEU A 45 10.53 21.55 11.95
CA LEU A 45 9.08 21.59 12.16
C LEU A 45 8.66 22.25 13.48
N GLY A 46 9.63 22.81 14.25
CA GLY A 46 9.36 23.55 15.48
C GLY A 46 9.01 22.69 16.67
N ALA A 47 9.39 21.40 16.68
CA ALA A 47 9.12 20.48 17.78
C ALA A 47 10.38 20.19 18.61
N ASP A 48 10.19 20.12 19.92
CA ASP A 48 11.19 19.75 20.94
C ASP A 48 10.80 18.45 21.67
N ALA A 49 9.60 17.94 21.38
CA ALA A 49 9.08 16.69 21.93
C ALA A 49 8.25 15.96 20.88
N VAL A 50 8.47 14.64 20.75
CA VAL A 50 7.80 13.79 19.75
C VAL A 50 7.14 12.57 20.39
N LEU A 51 6.02 12.10 19.78
CA LEU A 51 5.53 10.74 19.96
C LEU A 51 6.13 9.86 18.85
N LEU A 52 6.91 8.88 19.21
CA LEU A 52 7.38 7.85 18.33
C LEU A 52 6.41 6.66 18.36
N VAL A 53 5.77 6.41 17.23
CA VAL A 53 4.82 5.28 17.03
C VAL A 53 5.53 4.17 16.27
N THR A 54 5.52 2.97 16.82
CA THR A 54 6.17 1.78 16.25
C THR A 54 5.45 0.50 16.67
N ASP A 55 5.92 -0.63 16.17
CA ASP A 55 5.45 -1.95 16.58
C ASP A 55 6.52 -2.74 17.35
N PRO A 56 6.12 -3.79 18.11
CA PRO A 56 7.06 -4.58 18.91
C PRO A 56 8.15 -5.26 18.07
N GLY A 57 7.86 -5.64 16.82
CA GLY A 57 8.83 -6.30 15.94
C GLY A 57 9.93 -5.34 15.48
N VAL A 58 9.56 -4.14 15.06
CA VAL A 58 10.49 -3.07 14.66
C VAL A 58 11.37 -2.66 15.85
N ARG A 59 10.79 -2.53 17.06
CA ARG A 59 11.52 -2.23 18.25
C ARG A 59 12.50 -3.34 18.62
N ALA A 60 12.06 -4.60 18.62
CA ALA A 60 12.90 -5.76 18.94
C ALA A 60 14.05 -5.94 17.93
N ALA A 61 13.84 -5.57 16.67
CA ALA A 61 14.88 -5.55 15.64
C ALA A 61 15.89 -4.40 15.79
N GLY A 62 15.69 -3.49 16.76
CA GLY A 62 16.59 -2.35 17.02
C GLY A 62 16.50 -1.24 15.95
N LEU A 63 15.47 -1.24 15.09
CA LEU A 63 15.35 -0.30 13.97
C LEU A 63 15.05 1.14 14.42
N ILE A 64 14.51 1.34 15.64
CA ILE A 64 14.29 2.68 16.19
C ILE A 64 15.56 3.26 16.84
N THR A 65 16.56 2.43 17.17
CA THR A 65 17.75 2.88 17.92
C THR A 65 18.50 4.04 17.27
N PRO A 66 18.76 4.06 15.95
CA PRO A 66 19.42 5.21 15.31
C PRO A 66 18.61 6.51 15.42
N VAL A 67 17.29 6.38 15.37
CA VAL A 67 16.35 7.51 15.48
C VAL A 67 16.34 8.05 16.92
N GLU A 68 16.23 7.16 17.92
CA GLU A 68 16.29 7.54 19.35
C GLU A 68 17.60 8.22 19.69
N ALA A 69 18.74 7.67 19.22
CA ALA A 69 20.06 8.25 19.46
C ALA A 69 20.19 9.65 18.85
N ALA A 70 19.70 9.86 17.62
CA ALA A 70 19.73 11.16 16.96
C ALA A 70 18.87 12.21 17.69
N LEU A 71 17.68 11.82 18.16
CA LEU A 71 16.78 12.70 18.91
C LEU A 71 17.35 13.04 20.29
N ALA A 72 17.90 12.06 21.01
CA ALA A 72 18.54 12.26 22.32
C ALA A 72 19.74 13.19 22.22
N ALA A 73 20.59 13.02 21.19
CA ALA A 73 21.76 13.91 20.95
C ALA A 73 21.35 15.36 20.68
N ALA A 74 20.15 15.59 20.15
CA ALA A 74 19.59 16.93 19.90
C ALA A 74 18.76 17.48 21.09
N GLY A 75 18.64 16.74 22.20
CA GLY A 75 17.84 17.14 23.35
C GLY A 75 16.32 17.09 23.12
N ILE A 76 15.86 16.36 22.11
CA ILE A 76 14.43 16.22 21.80
C ILE A 76 13.84 15.13 22.67
N ALA A 77 12.78 15.43 23.41
CA ALA A 77 12.09 14.49 24.26
C ALA A 77 11.27 13.47 23.43
N VAL A 78 11.37 12.19 23.78
CA VAL A 78 10.70 11.11 23.05
C VAL A 78 9.75 10.36 24.00
N THR A 79 8.48 10.29 23.63
CA THR A 79 7.51 9.34 24.19
C THR A 79 7.31 8.23 23.17
N ILE A 80 7.38 6.96 23.59
CA ILE A 80 7.28 5.82 22.67
C ILE A 80 5.94 5.12 22.87
N PHE A 81 5.22 4.91 21.77
CA PHE A 81 4.09 4.00 21.65
C PHE A 81 4.49 2.82 20.74
N ASP A 82 4.81 1.68 21.34
CA ASP A 82 5.32 0.48 20.65
C ASP A 82 4.32 -0.68 20.61
N GLN A 83 3.03 -0.41 20.81
CA GLN A 83 1.99 -1.43 20.90
C GLN A 83 1.14 -1.55 19.61
N VAL A 84 1.64 -1.06 18.49
CA VAL A 84 0.94 -1.19 17.22
C VAL A 84 0.88 -2.66 16.81
N ARG A 85 -0.31 -3.10 16.42
CA ARG A 85 -0.58 -4.45 15.93
C ARG A 85 -0.73 -4.46 14.40
N PRO A 86 -0.44 -5.59 13.73
CA PRO A 86 -0.85 -5.77 12.32
C PRO A 86 -2.37 -5.52 12.17
N ASN A 87 -2.79 -4.86 11.08
CA ASN A 87 -4.15 -4.34 10.92
C ASN A 87 -4.54 -3.42 12.10
N PRO A 88 -4.06 -2.18 12.12
CA PRO A 88 -4.17 -1.30 13.27
C PRO A 88 -5.62 -1.06 13.67
N ARG A 89 -5.86 -0.91 14.96
CA ARG A 89 -7.20 -0.86 15.54
C ARG A 89 -7.50 0.53 16.08
N ASP A 90 -8.78 0.88 16.11
CA ASP A 90 -9.29 2.09 16.77
C ASP A 90 -8.80 2.20 18.22
N THR A 91 -8.78 1.07 18.96
CA THR A 91 -8.28 1.01 20.33
C THR A 91 -6.80 1.34 20.47
N ASP A 92 -5.96 0.97 19.49
CA ASP A 92 -4.53 1.30 19.48
C ASP A 92 -4.32 2.80 19.24
N CYS A 93 -5.12 3.38 18.32
CA CYS A 93 -5.09 4.81 18.06
C CYS A 93 -5.51 5.64 19.27
N LEU A 94 -6.57 5.23 19.97
CA LEU A 94 -7.02 5.89 21.19
C LEU A 94 -5.96 5.82 22.31
N ALA A 95 -5.36 4.64 22.51
CA ALA A 95 -4.29 4.47 23.51
C ALA A 95 -3.06 5.34 23.20
N GLY A 96 -2.66 5.42 21.91
CA GLY A 96 -1.57 6.29 21.47
C GLY A 96 -1.89 7.78 21.69
N ALA A 97 -3.13 8.20 21.40
CA ALA A 97 -3.56 9.58 21.63
C ALA A 97 -3.58 9.95 23.13
N ASP A 98 -3.98 9.03 24.00
CA ASP A 98 -4.04 9.27 25.44
C ASP A 98 -2.66 9.49 26.05
N LEU A 99 -1.62 8.83 25.56
CA LEU A 99 -0.24 9.07 26.00
C LEU A 99 0.21 10.51 25.75
N ILE A 100 -0.20 11.11 24.63
CA ILE A 100 0.19 12.48 24.26
C ILE A 100 -0.59 13.54 25.00
N ARG A 101 -1.88 13.33 25.25
CA ARG A 101 -2.69 14.31 26.00
C ARG A 101 -2.06 14.64 27.34
N ALA A 102 -1.26 13.72 27.88
CA ALA A 102 -0.51 13.91 29.13
C ALA A 102 0.85 14.60 28.96
N GLY A 103 1.45 14.61 27.75
CA GLY A 103 2.87 14.92 27.58
C GLY A 103 3.22 16.15 26.72
N GLY A 104 2.26 16.81 26.06
CA GLY A 104 2.50 18.07 25.34
C GLY A 104 3.32 17.98 24.03
N GLN A 105 3.44 16.77 23.45
CA GLN A 105 4.14 16.57 22.18
C GLN A 105 3.46 17.32 21.03
N ARG A 106 4.26 17.85 20.09
CA ARG A 106 3.79 18.68 18.98
C ARG A 106 4.00 18.02 17.61
N LEU A 107 4.56 16.83 17.57
CA LEU A 107 4.89 16.10 16.36
C LEU A 107 4.74 14.60 16.60
N VAL A 108 4.21 13.89 15.61
CA VAL A 108 4.18 12.44 15.58
C VAL A 108 5.28 11.93 14.65
N LEU A 109 5.99 10.90 15.07
CA LEU A 109 7.03 10.23 14.31
C LEU A 109 6.64 8.77 14.17
N ALA A 110 6.46 8.27 12.95
CA ALA A 110 6.20 6.87 12.68
C ALA A 110 7.48 6.19 12.21
N VAL A 111 7.92 5.13 12.92
CA VAL A 111 9.01 4.26 12.47
C VAL A 111 8.45 2.85 12.38
N GLY A 112 8.21 2.35 11.16
CA GLY A 112 7.59 1.04 10.98
C GLY A 112 6.98 0.83 9.60
N GLY A 113 6.18 -0.22 9.47
CA GLY A 113 5.38 -0.48 8.28
C GLY A 113 4.09 0.33 8.25
N GLY A 114 3.20 0.03 7.28
CA GLY A 114 1.92 0.72 7.11
C GLY A 114 1.09 0.82 8.39
N SER A 115 1.02 -0.25 9.19
CA SER A 115 0.26 -0.25 10.45
C SER A 115 0.74 0.82 11.44
N ALA A 116 2.06 1.01 11.57
CA ALA A 116 2.62 2.04 12.44
C ALA A 116 2.33 3.44 11.89
N MET A 117 2.47 3.63 10.58
CA MET A 117 2.20 4.92 9.91
C MET A 117 0.72 5.29 9.98
N ASP A 118 -0.18 4.36 9.73
CA ASP A 118 -1.63 4.58 9.80
C ASP A 118 -2.09 4.88 11.24
N THR A 119 -1.55 4.15 12.23
CA THR A 119 -1.77 4.47 13.65
C THR A 119 -1.29 5.89 13.97
N ALA A 120 -0.09 6.27 13.51
CA ALA A 120 0.47 7.60 13.74
C ALA A 120 -0.38 8.72 13.13
N LYS A 121 -0.86 8.53 11.90
CA LYS A 121 -1.82 9.45 11.25
C LYS A 121 -3.10 9.60 12.06
N CYS A 122 -3.69 8.48 12.45
CA CYS A 122 -4.91 8.47 13.26
C CYS A 122 -4.69 9.14 14.62
N VAL A 123 -3.58 8.88 15.30
CA VAL A 123 -3.22 9.56 16.55
C VAL A 123 -3.08 11.07 16.34
N GLY A 124 -2.36 11.48 15.28
CA GLY A 124 -2.16 12.90 14.95
C GLY A 124 -3.48 13.65 14.73
N LEU A 125 -4.45 13.02 14.03
CA LEU A 125 -5.76 13.62 13.81
C LEU A 125 -6.62 13.66 15.08
N LEU A 126 -6.58 12.61 15.92
CA LEU A 126 -7.36 12.56 17.18
C LEU A 126 -6.91 13.61 18.19
N LEU A 127 -5.65 13.99 18.20
CA LEU A 127 -5.11 14.99 19.11
C LEU A 127 -5.61 16.39 18.81
N THR A 128 -5.89 16.69 17.54
CA THR A 128 -6.34 18.01 17.11
C THR A 128 -7.87 18.09 16.91
N ASN A 129 -8.48 16.96 16.56
CA ASN A 129 -9.92 16.92 16.24
C ASN A 129 -10.74 16.24 17.35
N GLY A 130 -10.13 15.45 18.25
CA GLY A 130 -10.82 14.71 19.30
C GLY A 130 -11.68 13.56 18.78
N GLY A 131 -12.61 13.09 19.60
CA GLY A 131 -13.58 12.07 19.21
C GLY A 131 -13.00 10.66 19.13
N HIS A 132 -13.66 9.83 18.33
CA HIS A 132 -13.29 8.44 18.04
C HIS A 132 -12.88 8.33 16.56
N PRO A 133 -11.97 7.42 16.15
CA PRO A 133 -11.59 7.28 14.74
C PRO A 133 -12.76 7.21 13.75
N ARG A 134 -13.87 6.55 14.13
CA ARG A 134 -15.07 6.43 13.28
C ARG A 134 -15.75 7.76 12.97
N ASP A 135 -15.55 8.77 13.79
CA ASP A 135 -16.16 10.10 13.60
C ASP A 135 -15.51 10.83 12.41
N TRP A 136 -14.34 10.35 11.99
CA TRP A 136 -13.51 10.88 10.91
C TRP A 136 -13.40 9.92 9.71
N GLU A 137 -14.20 8.84 9.71
CA GLU A 137 -14.34 7.96 8.55
C GLU A 137 -15.08 8.75 7.48
N ASP A 138 -14.44 9.16 6.45
CA ASP A 138 -14.96 9.73 5.21
C ASP A 138 -13.89 10.66 4.59
N PHE A 139 -14.13 11.13 3.38
CA PHE A 139 -13.23 12.05 2.68
C PHE A 139 -13.37 13.47 3.21
N GLY A 140 -12.25 14.05 3.68
CA GLY A 140 -12.19 15.47 4.09
C GLY A 140 -13.00 15.80 5.33
N ALA A 141 -13.25 14.83 6.22
CA ALA A 141 -14.05 15.02 7.43
C ALA A 141 -13.36 15.85 8.51
N LEU A 142 -12.03 16.03 8.47
CA LEU A 142 -11.27 16.71 9.51
C LEU A 142 -11.64 18.20 9.62
N ARG A 143 -11.78 18.67 10.86
CA ARG A 143 -12.09 20.08 11.18
C ARG A 143 -10.81 20.91 11.36
N HIS A 144 -9.76 20.29 11.89
CA HIS A 144 -8.46 20.90 12.14
C HIS A 144 -7.37 20.08 11.50
N ASP A 145 -6.25 20.73 11.14
CA ASP A 145 -5.08 20.04 10.64
C ASP A 145 -4.55 19.05 11.69
N PRO A 146 -4.20 17.81 11.31
CA PRO A 146 -3.52 16.87 12.19
C PRO A 146 -2.19 17.41 12.69
N LEU A 147 -1.67 16.84 13.79
CA LEU A 147 -0.29 17.11 14.15
C LEU A 147 0.65 16.74 12.99
N PRO A 148 1.72 17.52 12.76
CA PRO A 148 2.70 17.16 11.74
C PRO A 148 3.28 15.77 11.99
N LEU A 149 3.41 14.99 10.91
CA LEU A 149 3.93 13.63 10.93
C LEU A 149 5.22 13.55 10.11
N ILE A 150 6.24 12.90 10.68
CA ILE A 150 7.40 12.38 9.92
C ILE A 150 7.26 10.87 9.85
N ALA A 151 7.33 10.31 8.65
CA ALA A 151 7.26 8.88 8.39
C ALA A 151 8.63 8.31 8.02
N VAL A 152 8.99 7.19 8.65
CA VAL A 152 10.22 6.42 8.41
C VAL A 152 9.83 4.97 8.15
N PRO A 153 9.57 4.58 6.88
CA PRO A 153 9.12 3.23 6.56
C PRO A 153 10.22 2.19 6.78
N THR A 154 9.86 1.04 7.36
CA THR A 154 10.73 -0.13 7.53
C THR A 154 10.33 -1.30 6.63
N THR A 155 9.28 -1.12 5.82
CA THR A 155 8.83 -2.04 4.77
C THR A 155 8.73 -1.29 3.45
N ALA A 156 8.88 -1.99 2.33
CA ALA A 156 8.68 -1.43 0.99
C ALA A 156 7.36 -2.00 0.42
N GLY A 157 6.26 -1.28 0.60
CA GLY A 157 4.95 -1.81 0.21
C GLY A 157 3.82 -0.79 0.21
N THR A 158 3.40 -0.35 1.37
CA THR A 158 2.11 0.32 1.55
C THR A 158 2.04 1.74 0.98
N GLY A 159 3.17 2.42 0.78
CA GLY A 159 3.18 3.83 0.37
C GLY A 159 2.54 4.78 1.39
N SER A 160 2.28 4.31 2.62
CA SER A 160 1.62 5.15 3.63
C SER A 160 2.45 6.39 3.99
N GLU A 161 3.76 6.38 3.77
CA GLU A 161 4.65 7.53 3.96
C GLU A 161 4.37 8.71 3.03
N VAL A 162 3.63 8.46 1.93
CA VAL A 162 3.27 9.50 0.93
C VAL A 162 1.77 9.55 0.64
N SER A 163 0.94 8.80 1.36
CA SER A 163 -0.50 8.69 1.13
C SER A 163 -1.30 9.50 2.15
N PRO A 164 -2.47 10.04 1.78
CA PRO A 164 -3.38 10.74 2.70
C PRO A 164 -4.24 9.79 3.54
N SER A 165 -4.21 8.50 3.24
CA SER A 165 -5.07 7.47 3.82
C SER A 165 -4.49 6.90 5.11
N ALA A 166 -5.35 6.61 6.09
CA ALA A 166 -5.05 5.76 7.23
C ALA A 166 -6.15 4.70 7.37
N VAL A 167 -5.78 3.42 7.20
CA VAL A 167 -6.73 2.31 7.23
C VAL A 167 -6.74 1.69 8.63
N ILE A 168 -7.80 1.96 9.38
CA ILE A 168 -7.96 1.55 10.79
C ILE A 168 -9.13 0.56 10.91
N THR A 169 -8.94 -0.50 11.69
CA THR A 169 -10.00 -1.47 11.98
C THR A 169 -10.90 -0.94 13.11
N ASP A 170 -12.17 -0.70 12.83
CA ASP A 170 -13.21 -0.51 13.84
C ASP A 170 -13.50 -1.88 14.49
N THR A 171 -13.09 -2.02 15.73
CA THR A 171 -13.22 -3.29 16.46
C THR A 171 -14.68 -3.63 16.80
N ALA A 172 -15.53 -2.63 16.99
CA ALA A 172 -16.95 -2.83 17.29
C ALA A 172 -17.75 -3.23 16.06
N ARG A 173 -17.50 -2.58 14.92
CA ARG A 173 -18.20 -2.86 13.65
C ARG A 173 -17.54 -4.00 12.85
N LYS A 174 -16.34 -4.46 13.25
CA LYS A 174 -15.52 -5.45 12.51
C LYS A 174 -15.33 -5.05 11.04
N LYS A 175 -15.01 -3.79 10.81
CA LYS A 175 -14.88 -3.15 9.51
C LYS A 175 -13.59 -2.34 9.43
N LYS A 176 -12.91 -2.36 8.28
CA LYS A 176 -11.85 -1.40 7.99
C LYS A 176 -12.46 -0.04 7.67
N MET A 177 -11.97 1.01 8.32
CA MET A 177 -12.30 2.41 8.06
C MET A 177 -11.15 3.04 7.31
N ASN A 178 -11.44 3.87 6.33
CA ASN A 178 -10.44 4.73 5.70
C ASN A 178 -10.63 6.17 6.19
N LEU A 179 -9.63 6.69 6.88
CA LEU A 179 -9.56 8.08 7.33
C LEU A 179 -8.76 8.86 6.28
N PHE A 180 -9.46 9.41 5.30
CA PHE A 180 -8.86 10.03 4.13
C PHE A 180 -8.97 11.55 4.18
N ASP A 181 -7.85 12.24 4.28
CA ASP A 181 -7.75 13.70 4.12
C ASP A 181 -6.35 14.06 3.64
N MET A 182 -6.22 14.93 2.64
CA MET A 182 -4.90 15.33 2.10
C MET A 182 -3.99 15.95 3.17
N ARG A 183 -4.55 16.54 4.22
CA ARG A 183 -3.82 17.05 5.39
C ARG A 183 -3.21 15.96 6.27
N ASN A 184 -3.69 14.72 6.11
CA ASN A 184 -3.18 13.55 6.85
C ASN A 184 -1.91 12.94 6.22
N CYS A 185 -1.47 13.43 5.06
CA CYS A 185 -0.18 13.07 4.50
C CYS A 185 0.96 13.47 5.45
N PRO A 186 1.98 12.60 5.62
CA PRO A 186 3.19 13.01 6.33
C PRO A 186 3.81 14.29 5.76
N ARG A 187 4.31 15.16 6.60
CA ARG A 187 5.05 16.35 6.16
C ARG A 187 6.38 15.98 5.54
N ILE A 188 7.02 14.94 6.08
CA ILE A 188 8.32 14.44 5.62
C ILE A 188 8.27 12.91 5.65
N ALA A 189 8.81 12.29 4.60
CA ALA A 189 9.10 10.85 4.53
C ALA A 189 10.62 10.66 4.42
N LEU A 190 11.21 9.93 5.35
CA LEU A 190 12.61 9.53 5.33
C LEU A 190 12.69 8.06 4.89
N VAL A 191 12.87 7.83 3.60
CA VAL A 191 12.92 6.48 3.02
C VAL A 191 14.36 5.98 3.06
N ASP A 192 14.64 5.19 4.10
CA ASP A 192 15.96 4.61 4.37
C ASP A 192 15.97 3.11 4.07
N PRO A 193 16.57 2.67 2.94
CA PRO A 193 16.58 1.26 2.59
C PRO A 193 17.29 0.36 3.61
N ASP A 194 18.23 0.89 4.39
CA ASP A 194 18.95 0.12 5.41
C ASP A 194 18.01 -0.40 6.51
N LEU A 195 16.90 0.31 6.78
CA LEU A 195 15.88 -0.14 7.75
C LEU A 195 15.04 -1.31 7.24
N THR A 196 15.14 -1.67 5.96
CA THR A 196 14.43 -2.82 5.39
C THR A 196 15.28 -4.10 5.35
N LEU A 197 16.58 -4.05 5.68
CA LEU A 197 17.51 -5.19 5.56
C LEU A 197 17.12 -6.36 6.48
N SER A 198 16.57 -6.08 7.65
CA SER A 198 16.12 -7.11 8.60
C SER A 198 14.66 -7.54 8.40
N CYS A 199 13.98 -6.99 7.38
CA CYS A 199 12.59 -7.35 7.09
C CYS A 199 12.51 -8.83 6.66
N PRO A 200 11.69 -9.65 7.32
CA PRO A 200 11.55 -11.07 6.98
C PRO A 200 11.10 -11.28 5.53
N ALA A 201 11.54 -12.38 4.92
CA ALA A 201 11.22 -12.69 3.52
C ALA A 201 9.72 -12.69 3.21
N GLN A 202 8.90 -13.28 4.10
CA GLN A 202 7.43 -13.30 3.94
C GLN A 202 6.82 -11.89 4.00
N VAL A 203 7.32 -11.02 4.89
CA VAL A 203 6.86 -9.63 4.97
C VAL A 203 7.33 -8.85 3.74
N THR A 204 8.57 -9.10 3.29
CA THR A 204 9.09 -8.50 2.05
C THR A 204 8.26 -8.90 0.83
N ALA A 205 7.89 -10.18 0.70
CA ALA A 205 7.03 -10.66 -0.38
C ALA A 205 5.63 -10.01 -0.32
N ALA A 206 4.99 -10.08 0.84
CA ALA A 206 3.65 -9.51 1.02
C ALA A 206 3.63 -7.99 0.74
N SER A 207 4.55 -7.23 1.35
CA SER A 207 4.60 -5.78 1.15
C SER A 207 4.98 -5.40 -0.29
N GLY A 208 5.91 -6.14 -0.91
CA GLY A 208 6.28 -5.87 -2.30
C GLY A 208 5.15 -6.16 -3.29
N MET A 209 4.35 -7.20 -3.05
CA MET A 209 3.16 -7.48 -3.88
C MET A 209 2.05 -6.45 -3.61
N ASP A 210 1.97 -5.89 -2.42
CA ASP A 210 1.11 -4.74 -2.11
C ASP A 210 1.52 -3.51 -2.93
N ALA A 211 2.82 -3.17 -2.98
CA ALA A 211 3.32 -2.10 -3.84
C ALA A 211 2.99 -2.33 -5.32
N LEU A 212 3.09 -3.58 -5.81
CA LEU A 212 2.69 -3.89 -7.18
C LEU A 212 1.20 -3.70 -7.39
N SER A 213 0.37 -4.06 -6.42
CA SER A 213 -1.08 -3.86 -6.50
C SER A 213 -1.47 -2.38 -6.51
N HIS A 214 -0.76 -1.52 -5.76
CA HIS A 214 -0.92 -0.08 -5.84
C HIS A 214 -0.63 0.46 -7.25
N ALA A 215 0.46 -0.02 -7.88
CA ALA A 215 0.79 0.35 -9.25
C ALA A 215 -0.28 -0.13 -10.24
N VAL A 216 -0.76 -1.36 -10.13
CA VAL A 216 -1.79 -1.93 -11.01
C VAL A 216 -3.13 -1.22 -10.86
N ASP A 217 -3.60 -1.06 -9.61
CA ASP A 217 -4.87 -0.39 -9.33
C ASP A 217 -4.83 1.09 -9.77
N SER A 218 -3.75 1.81 -9.46
CA SER A 218 -3.55 3.20 -9.93
C SER A 218 -3.57 3.29 -11.45
N LEU A 219 -2.92 2.35 -12.15
CA LEU A 219 -2.80 2.37 -13.60
C LEU A 219 -4.17 2.25 -14.28
N HIS A 220 -5.04 1.36 -13.83
CA HIS A 220 -6.35 1.17 -14.43
C HIS A 220 -7.48 1.96 -13.75
N CYS A 221 -7.21 2.67 -12.65
CA CYS A 221 -8.18 3.49 -11.93
C CYS A 221 -8.88 4.50 -12.85
N ARG A 222 -10.15 4.79 -12.58
CA ARG A 222 -10.89 5.85 -13.30
C ARG A 222 -10.30 7.25 -13.10
N LEU A 223 -9.55 7.44 -12.03
CA LEU A 223 -8.86 8.71 -11.70
C LEU A 223 -7.46 8.79 -12.33
N ALA A 224 -7.02 7.75 -13.04
CA ALA A 224 -5.69 7.72 -13.63
C ALA A 224 -5.44 8.89 -14.59
N THR A 225 -4.25 9.44 -14.52
CA THR A 225 -3.76 10.53 -15.38
C THR A 225 -2.42 10.12 -16.01
N PRO A 226 -1.92 10.81 -17.03
CA PRO A 226 -0.60 10.54 -17.60
C PRO A 226 0.51 10.56 -16.54
N ALA A 227 0.42 11.44 -15.54
CA ALA A 227 1.39 11.54 -14.46
C ALA A 227 1.34 10.31 -13.53
N SER A 228 0.14 9.90 -13.09
CA SER A 228 -0.01 8.69 -12.27
C SER A 228 0.35 7.43 -13.04
N ASP A 229 0.04 7.33 -14.34
CA ASP A 229 0.44 6.22 -15.21
C ASP A 229 1.96 6.06 -15.27
N ALA A 230 2.70 7.16 -15.42
CA ALA A 230 4.16 7.14 -15.47
C ALA A 230 4.76 6.61 -14.15
N LEU A 231 4.23 7.08 -13.02
CA LEU A 231 4.65 6.61 -11.69
C LEU A 231 4.27 5.14 -11.46
N ALA A 232 3.05 4.74 -11.81
CA ALA A 232 2.58 3.38 -11.68
C ALA A 232 3.43 2.37 -12.48
N LEU A 233 3.72 2.67 -13.74
CA LEU A 233 4.55 1.81 -14.59
C LEU A 233 5.99 1.71 -14.09
N GLU A 234 6.59 2.81 -13.63
CA GLU A 234 7.94 2.77 -13.06
C GLU A 234 7.96 2.01 -11.73
N GLY A 235 6.96 2.21 -10.86
CA GLY A 235 6.79 1.45 -9.63
C GLY A 235 6.71 -0.06 -9.90
N ALA A 236 5.85 -0.47 -10.83
CA ALA A 236 5.71 -1.87 -11.25
C ALA A 236 7.02 -2.44 -11.79
N ARG A 237 7.76 -1.69 -12.63
CA ARG A 237 9.03 -2.11 -13.19
C ARG A 237 10.09 -2.36 -12.11
N LEU A 238 10.20 -1.47 -11.15
CA LEU A 238 11.14 -1.60 -10.04
C LEU A 238 10.80 -2.79 -9.14
N VAL A 239 9.52 -2.93 -8.76
CA VAL A 239 9.08 -4.07 -7.95
C VAL A 239 9.35 -5.39 -8.68
N ALA A 240 8.93 -5.53 -9.93
CA ALA A 240 9.12 -6.76 -10.70
C ALA A 240 10.60 -7.15 -10.82
N ARG A 241 11.49 -6.15 -10.99
CA ARG A 241 12.93 -6.36 -11.12
C ARG A 241 13.60 -6.83 -9.83
N TYR A 242 13.17 -6.33 -8.69
CA TYR A 242 13.94 -6.45 -7.45
C TYR A 242 13.32 -7.37 -6.39
N ILE A 243 11.99 -7.62 -6.42
CA ILE A 243 11.30 -8.34 -5.35
C ILE A 243 11.85 -9.75 -5.11
N ARG A 244 12.10 -10.53 -6.19
CA ARG A 244 12.65 -11.89 -6.07
C ARG A 244 14.02 -11.88 -5.36
N ARG A 245 14.88 -10.93 -5.72
CA ARG A 245 16.20 -10.76 -5.10
C ARG A 245 16.07 -10.33 -3.64
N ALA A 246 15.21 -9.37 -3.34
CA ALA A 246 15.01 -8.88 -1.98
C ALA A 246 14.44 -9.96 -1.05
N VAL A 247 13.59 -10.86 -1.56
CA VAL A 247 13.05 -12.00 -0.81
C VAL A 247 14.10 -13.10 -0.62
N ALA A 248 14.81 -13.46 -1.69
CA ALA A 248 15.79 -14.55 -1.66
C ALA A 248 17.07 -14.17 -0.88
N THR A 249 17.46 -12.91 -0.93
CA THR A 249 18.69 -12.40 -0.31
C THR A 249 18.38 -11.09 0.44
N PRO A 250 17.88 -11.17 1.67
CA PRO A 250 17.47 -9.97 2.44
C PRO A 250 18.56 -8.91 2.62
N ALA A 251 19.84 -9.32 2.60
CA ALA A 251 20.99 -8.43 2.72
C ALA A 251 21.40 -7.76 1.39
N ASP A 252 20.74 -8.06 0.25
CA ASP A 252 20.99 -7.42 -1.03
C ASP A 252 20.51 -5.96 -1.02
N ILE A 253 21.42 -5.06 -0.68
CA ILE A 253 21.09 -3.62 -0.52
C ILE A 253 20.61 -2.97 -1.83
N GLU A 254 21.10 -3.41 -2.99
CA GLU A 254 20.61 -2.91 -4.27
C GLU A 254 19.14 -3.29 -4.45
N ALA A 255 18.81 -4.56 -4.17
CA ALA A 255 17.42 -5.01 -4.25
C ALA A 255 16.53 -4.28 -3.22
N ARG A 256 17.00 -4.03 -2.00
CA ARG A 256 16.27 -3.23 -1.01
C ARG A 256 16.06 -1.79 -1.47
N CYS A 257 17.09 -1.15 -2.03
CA CYS A 257 16.94 0.19 -2.63
C CYS A 257 15.92 0.18 -3.77
N GLY A 258 16.00 -0.82 -4.66
CA GLY A 258 15.05 -0.96 -5.76
C GLY A 258 13.60 -1.16 -5.28
N MET A 259 13.39 -2.00 -4.26
CA MET A 259 12.07 -2.20 -3.65
C MET A 259 11.56 -0.94 -2.97
N ALA A 260 12.40 -0.23 -2.21
CA ALA A 260 12.00 1.02 -1.55
C ALA A 260 11.60 2.11 -2.57
N GLN A 261 12.35 2.25 -3.66
CA GLN A 261 11.99 3.16 -4.75
C GLN A 261 10.71 2.72 -5.48
N GLY A 262 10.55 1.41 -5.73
CA GLY A 262 9.35 0.87 -6.37
C GLY A 262 8.10 1.10 -5.53
N SER A 263 8.17 0.82 -4.22
CA SER A 263 7.11 1.07 -3.26
C SER A 263 6.75 2.56 -3.17
N LEU A 264 7.76 3.43 -3.01
CA LEU A 264 7.57 4.86 -2.99
C LEU A 264 6.86 5.36 -4.25
N THR A 265 7.34 4.93 -5.43
CA THR A 265 6.80 5.39 -6.72
C THR A 265 5.36 4.90 -6.93
N ALA A 266 5.06 3.65 -6.55
CA ALA A 266 3.69 3.12 -6.57
C ALA A 266 2.78 3.83 -5.56
N GLY A 267 3.29 4.14 -4.37
CA GLY A 267 2.59 4.92 -3.34
C GLY A 267 2.25 6.35 -3.82
N LEU A 268 3.18 6.99 -4.53
CA LEU A 268 2.94 8.28 -5.17
C LEU A 268 1.85 8.18 -6.25
N ALA A 269 1.85 7.11 -7.05
CA ALA A 269 0.82 6.89 -8.07
C ALA A 269 -0.57 6.74 -7.46
N VAL A 270 -0.71 5.89 -6.44
CA VAL A 270 -2.01 5.66 -5.77
C VAL A 270 -2.47 6.88 -4.97
N GLY A 271 -1.56 7.68 -4.44
CA GLY A 271 -1.87 8.95 -3.77
C GLY A 271 -2.46 10.01 -4.71
N LEU A 272 -2.20 9.90 -6.02
CA LEU A 272 -2.75 10.76 -7.07
C LEU A 272 -4.04 10.21 -7.67
N THR A 273 -4.40 8.97 -7.38
CA THR A 273 -5.58 8.29 -7.94
C THR A 273 -6.46 7.75 -6.82
N ASP A 274 -6.56 6.46 -6.75
CA ASP A 274 -7.17 5.64 -5.70
C ASP A 274 -6.74 4.20 -5.97
N VAL A 275 -6.90 3.33 -4.98
CA VAL A 275 -6.94 1.88 -5.22
C VAL A 275 -8.28 1.51 -5.87
N SER A 276 -8.40 0.28 -6.38
CA SER A 276 -9.60 -0.13 -7.10
C SER A 276 -10.02 -1.59 -6.81
N GLY A 277 -10.40 -2.33 -7.82
CA GLY A 277 -11.00 -3.65 -7.64
C GLY A 277 -10.07 -4.69 -7.03
N ALA A 278 -8.74 -4.61 -7.18
CA ALA A 278 -7.83 -5.53 -6.49
C ALA A 278 -7.92 -5.36 -4.97
N HIS A 279 -7.93 -4.12 -4.51
CA HIS A 279 -8.08 -3.81 -3.09
C HIS A 279 -9.49 -4.12 -2.58
N ALA A 280 -10.55 -3.94 -3.39
CA ALA A 280 -11.90 -4.31 -3.00
C ALA A 280 -12.01 -5.81 -2.66
N LEU A 281 -11.45 -6.68 -3.51
CA LEU A 281 -11.35 -8.12 -3.26
C LEU A 281 -10.47 -8.43 -2.04
N ALA A 282 -9.30 -7.79 -1.96
CA ALA A 282 -8.33 -8.02 -0.89
C ALA A 282 -8.85 -7.63 0.48
N GLU A 283 -9.53 -6.49 0.59
CA GLU A 283 -10.10 -6.02 1.85
C GLU A 283 -11.29 -6.85 2.30
N ALA A 284 -12.09 -7.39 1.36
CA ALA A 284 -13.14 -8.34 1.68
C ALA A 284 -12.57 -9.60 2.34
N MET A 285 -11.50 -10.18 1.77
CA MET A 285 -10.80 -11.35 2.33
C MET A 285 -10.11 -11.02 3.65
N GLY A 286 -9.30 -9.96 3.66
CA GLY A 286 -8.55 -9.55 4.84
C GLY A 286 -9.44 -9.18 6.03
N GLY A 287 -10.58 -8.53 5.76
CA GLY A 287 -11.57 -8.17 6.78
C GLY A 287 -12.34 -9.36 7.35
N LEU A 288 -12.54 -10.42 6.57
CA LEU A 288 -13.25 -11.61 7.01
C LEU A 288 -12.34 -12.61 7.73
N TYR A 289 -11.14 -12.85 7.21
CA TYR A 289 -10.26 -13.93 7.66
C TYR A 289 -9.00 -13.44 8.39
N GLY A 290 -8.65 -12.15 8.30
CA GLY A 290 -7.44 -11.60 8.92
C GLY A 290 -6.15 -11.96 8.20
N HIS A 291 -6.19 -12.38 6.93
CA HIS A 291 -5.00 -12.68 6.13
C HIS A 291 -4.09 -11.46 5.94
N PRO A 292 -2.78 -11.66 5.70
CA PRO A 292 -1.88 -10.58 5.34
C PRO A 292 -2.38 -9.82 4.11
N HIS A 293 -2.52 -8.49 4.22
CA HIS A 293 -3.10 -7.63 3.19
C HIS A 293 -2.45 -7.81 1.82
N GLY A 294 -1.12 -7.76 1.77
CA GLY A 294 -0.39 -7.90 0.51
C GLY A 294 -0.57 -9.26 -0.18
N TYR A 295 -0.83 -10.34 0.55
CA TYR A 295 -1.18 -11.62 -0.07
C TYR A 295 -2.58 -11.58 -0.67
N CYS A 296 -3.53 -10.97 0.03
CA CYS A 296 -4.87 -10.77 -0.52
C CYS A 296 -4.81 -9.92 -1.81
N CYS A 297 -4.03 -8.83 -1.82
CA CYS A 297 -3.81 -8.01 -3.01
C CYS A 297 -3.16 -8.80 -4.14
N ALA A 298 -2.13 -9.59 -3.83
CA ALA A 298 -1.40 -10.39 -4.80
C ALA A 298 -2.30 -11.34 -5.61
N VAL A 299 -3.18 -12.07 -4.92
CA VAL A 299 -4.09 -13.02 -5.58
C VAL A 299 -5.28 -12.34 -6.24
N SER A 300 -5.63 -11.14 -5.81
CA SER A 300 -6.74 -10.35 -6.38
C SER A 300 -6.38 -9.70 -7.71
N MET A 301 -5.10 -9.33 -7.92
CA MET A 301 -4.65 -8.65 -9.14
C MET A 301 -5.01 -9.43 -10.42
N PRO A 302 -4.64 -10.71 -10.62
CA PRO A 302 -4.98 -11.42 -11.83
C PRO A 302 -6.50 -11.46 -12.09
N ALA A 303 -7.30 -11.73 -11.05
CA ALA A 303 -8.74 -11.87 -11.15
C ALA A 303 -9.41 -10.56 -11.63
N ILE A 304 -9.05 -9.43 -11.03
CA ILE A 304 -9.63 -8.14 -11.41
C ILE A 304 -9.09 -7.62 -12.75
N MET A 305 -7.83 -7.90 -13.07
CA MET A 305 -7.25 -7.52 -14.35
C MET A 305 -7.93 -8.26 -15.51
N GLU A 306 -8.24 -9.55 -15.37
CA GLU A 306 -9.03 -10.28 -16.36
C GLU A 306 -10.43 -9.69 -16.51
N TYR A 307 -11.09 -9.32 -15.43
CA TYR A 307 -12.39 -8.65 -15.48
C TYR A 307 -12.31 -7.31 -16.21
N ASN A 308 -11.27 -6.52 -15.97
CA ASN A 308 -11.07 -5.20 -16.55
C ASN A 308 -10.43 -5.22 -17.96
N LEU A 309 -9.96 -6.38 -18.43
CA LEU A 309 -9.25 -6.51 -19.71
C LEU A 309 -9.98 -5.84 -20.91
N PRO A 310 -11.31 -5.97 -21.04
CA PRO A 310 -12.03 -5.33 -22.18
C PRO A 310 -11.92 -3.81 -22.24
N VAL A 311 -11.60 -3.14 -21.13
CA VAL A 311 -11.56 -1.66 -21.03
C VAL A 311 -10.17 -1.12 -20.68
N SER A 312 -9.19 -2.00 -20.40
CA SER A 312 -7.86 -1.60 -19.91
C SER A 312 -6.71 -2.32 -20.65
N ALA A 313 -6.97 -2.96 -21.78
CA ALA A 313 -5.97 -3.74 -22.50
C ALA A 313 -4.74 -2.92 -22.93
N ASP A 314 -4.91 -1.64 -23.28
CA ASP A 314 -3.84 -0.72 -23.63
C ASP A 314 -2.89 -0.46 -22.44
N LYS A 315 -3.45 -0.25 -21.25
CA LYS A 315 -2.70 -0.02 -20.03
C LYS A 315 -1.96 -1.29 -19.59
N TYR A 316 -2.61 -2.44 -19.70
CA TYR A 316 -1.99 -3.72 -19.36
C TYR A 316 -0.90 -4.14 -20.35
N ALA A 317 -1.02 -3.76 -21.62
CA ALA A 317 0.07 -3.94 -22.58
C ALA A 317 1.32 -3.14 -22.20
N ARG A 318 1.15 -1.89 -21.74
CA ARG A 318 2.25 -1.08 -21.19
C ARG A 318 2.82 -1.67 -19.89
N LEU A 319 1.95 -2.22 -19.05
CA LEU A 319 2.35 -2.93 -17.82
C LEU A 319 3.19 -4.17 -18.15
N ALA A 320 2.86 -4.94 -19.21
CA ALA A 320 3.67 -6.08 -19.63
C ALA A 320 5.14 -5.69 -19.90
N VAL A 321 5.34 -4.56 -20.58
CA VAL A 321 6.68 -4.00 -20.82
C VAL A 321 7.38 -3.68 -19.50
N ALA A 322 6.67 -3.01 -18.58
CA ALA A 322 7.23 -2.68 -17.25
C ALA A 322 7.61 -3.93 -16.45
N LEU A 323 6.81 -5.00 -16.54
CA LEU A 323 7.08 -6.27 -15.87
C LEU A 323 8.16 -7.13 -16.57
N GLY A 324 8.65 -6.72 -17.76
CA GLY A 324 9.59 -7.50 -18.58
C GLY A 324 8.95 -8.73 -19.23
N ALA A 325 7.64 -8.68 -19.47
CA ALA A 325 6.84 -9.73 -20.09
C ALA A 325 6.46 -9.42 -21.56
N ASP A 326 7.16 -8.45 -22.15
CA ASP A 326 6.94 -8.08 -23.55
C ASP A 326 7.63 -9.05 -24.51
N HIS A 327 6.96 -9.31 -25.65
CA HIS A 327 7.48 -10.15 -26.72
C HIS A 327 7.25 -9.45 -28.06
N PRO A 328 8.23 -9.47 -28.98
CA PRO A 328 8.06 -8.89 -30.31
C PRO A 328 7.01 -9.67 -31.12
N GLY A 329 6.24 -8.95 -31.92
CA GLY A 329 5.29 -9.54 -32.86
C GLY A 329 3.94 -9.99 -32.30
N VAL A 330 3.66 -9.69 -31.00
CA VAL A 330 2.36 -9.99 -30.38
C VAL A 330 1.42 -8.79 -30.43
N THR A 331 0.12 -9.05 -30.36
CA THR A 331 -0.91 -8.02 -30.33
C THR A 331 -1.00 -7.36 -28.95
N GLN A 332 -1.62 -6.18 -28.87
CA GLN A 332 -1.89 -5.48 -27.61
C GLN A 332 -2.63 -6.36 -26.59
N THR A 333 -3.64 -7.13 -27.03
CA THR A 333 -4.38 -8.04 -26.16
C THR A 333 -3.49 -9.16 -25.62
N GLN A 334 -2.60 -9.70 -26.45
CA GLN A 334 -1.64 -10.72 -26.00
C GLN A 334 -0.63 -10.15 -24.99
N LEU A 335 -0.15 -8.91 -25.19
CA LEU A 335 0.68 -8.23 -24.19
C LEU A 335 -0.08 -8.03 -22.88
N ALA A 336 -1.34 -7.60 -22.94
CA ALA A 336 -2.17 -7.43 -21.75
C ALA A 336 -2.35 -8.75 -20.98
N GLN A 337 -2.56 -9.86 -21.68
CA GLN A 337 -2.62 -11.19 -21.08
C GLN A 337 -1.27 -11.63 -20.50
N ALA A 338 -0.16 -11.28 -21.17
CA ALA A 338 1.18 -11.55 -20.64
C ALA A 338 1.46 -10.80 -19.33
N ALA A 339 0.94 -9.58 -19.15
CA ALA A 339 1.03 -8.86 -17.87
C ALA A 339 0.31 -9.63 -16.73
N ILE A 340 -0.89 -10.14 -16.99
CA ILE A 340 -1.67 -10.92 -16.03
C ILE A 340 -0.92 -12.20 -15.65
N ALA A 341 -0.41 -12.92 -16.64
CA ALA A 341 0.37 -14.13 -16.44
C ALA A 341 1.65 -13.88 -15.63
N ALA A 342 2.37 -12.78 -15.93
CA ALA A 342 3.59 -12.41 -15.21
C ALA A 342 3.36 -12.14 -13.71
N ILE A 343 2.20 -11.58 -13.35
CA ILE A 343 1.82 -11.40 -11.95
C ILE A 343 1.50 -12.75 -11.30
N GLY A 344 0.86 -13.66 -12.01
CA GLY A 344 0.62 -15.03 -11.55
C GLY A 344 1.94 -15.79 -11.30
N ASP A 345 2.89 -15.70 -12.22
CA ASP A 345 4.22 -16.29 -12.09
C ASP A 345 4.98 -15.69 -10.88
N LEU A 346 4.85 -14.37 -10.69
CA LEU A 346 5.47 -13.70 -9.56
C LEU A 346 4.87 -14.17 -8.22
N ASN A 347 3.55 -14.34 -8.14
CA ASN A 347 2.88 -14.92 -6.98
C ASN A 347 3.44 -16.31 -6.65
N ALA A 348 3.58 -17.17 -7.67
CA ALA A 348 4.11 -18.51 -7.50
C ALA A 348 5.58 -18.52 -7.02
N ASP A 349 6.44 -17.68 -7.63
CA ASP A 349 7.86 -17.56 -7.28
C ASP A 349 8.08 -17.06 -5.84
N LEU A 350 7.16 -16.23 -5.34
CA LEU A 350 7.21 -15.66 -3.99
C LEU A 350 6.49 -16.55 -2.95
N GLY A 351 5.92 -17.68 -3.36
CA GLY A 351 5.21 -18.60 -2.47
C GLY A 351 3.91 -17.99 -1.91
N VAL A 352 3.26 -17.08 -2.65
CA VAL A 352 1.95 -16.55 -2.28
C VAL A 352 0.92 -17.68 -2.38
N PRO A 353 0.15 -17.97 -1.31
CA PRO A 353 -0.90 -18.98 -1.38
C PRO A 353 -1.94 -18.63 -2.45
N PRO A 354 -2.45 -19.58 -3.25
CA PRO A 354 -3.49 -19.28 -4.21
C PRO A 354 -4.79 -18.87 -3.52
N MET A 355 -5.63 -18.08 -4.18
CA MET A 355 -6.85 -17.52 -3.58
C MET A 355 -7.78 -18.60 -3.00
N ARG A 356 -7.86 -19.78 -3.62
CA ARG A 356 -8.66 -20.91 -3.12
C ARG A 356 -8.25 -21.40 -1.72
N ASP A 357 -7.01 -21.15 -1.29
CA ASP A 357 -6.53 -21.51 0.05
C ASP A 357 -6.79 -20.38 1.06
N LEU A 358 -7.22 -19.21 0.58
CA LEU A 358 -7.50 -18.02 1.39
C LEU A 358 -9.00 -17.77 1.62
N ILE A 359 -9.89 -18.45 0.88
CA ILE A 359 -11.34 -18.24 0.97
C ILE A 359 -12.07 -19.56 1.09
N LYS A 360 -13.33 -19.49 1.57
CA LYS A 360 -14.19 -20.66 1.70
C LYS A 360 -15.40 -20.55 0.76
N PRO A 361 -15.86 -21.67 0.16
CA PRO A 361 -17.01 -21.66 -0.74
C PRO A 361 -18.31 -21.12 -0.12
N GLU A 362 -18.52 -21.36 1.18
CA GLU A 362 -19.71 -20.90 1.93
C GLU A 362 -19.74 -19.40 2.13
N ASP A 363 -18.61 -18.71 2.00
CA ASP A 363 -18.48 -17.26 2.27
C ASP A 363 -18.57 -16.39 1.01
N LEU A 364 -18.77 -16.99 -0.18
CA LEU A 364 -18.76 -16.28 -1.47
C LEU A 364 -19.71 -15.07 -1.52
N ASP A 365 -20.93 -15.21 -0.98
CA ASP A 365 -21.92 -14.14 -1.00
C ASP A 365 -21.53 -12.99 -0.04
N VAL A 366 -20.95 -13.33 1.11
CA VAL A 366 -20.46 -12.33 2.08
C VAL A 366 -19.24 -11.58 1.53
N LEU A 367 -18.30 -12.31 0.91
CA LEU A 367 -17.12 -11.70 0.28
C LEU A 367 -17.52 -10.76 -0.86
N ALA A 368 -18.46 -11.20 -1.71
CA ALA A 368 -18.96 -10.41 -2.83
C ALA A 368 -19.65 -9.12 -2.37
N ALA A 369 -20.51 -9.21 -1.36
CA ALA A 369 -21.20 -8.06 -0.79
C ALA A 369 -20.21 -7.06 -0.14
N LYS A 370 -19.16 -7.57 0.56
CA LYS A 370 -18.12 -6.72 1.14
C LYS A 370 -17.28 -6.03 0.07
N ALA A 371 -16.93 -6.72 -1.02
CA ALA A 371 -16.18 -6.15 -2.13
C ALA A 371 -17.00 -5.07 -2.85
N GLU A 372 -18.29 -5.30 -3.13
CA GLU A 372 -19.16 -4.27 -3.74
C GLU A 372 -19.31 -3.03 -2.86
N ALA A 373 -19.44 -3.21 -1.54
CA ALA A 373 -19.58 -2.13 -0.56
C ALA A 373 -18.25 -1.40 -0.25
N ASN A 374 -17.14 -1.86 -0.82
CA ASN A 374 -15.83 -1.24 -0.61
C ASN A 374 -15.77 0.14 -1.24
N THR A 375 -15.18 1.12 -0.53
CA THR A 375 -15.07 2.52 -0.98
C THR A 375 -14.26 2.68 -2.26
N SER A 376 -13.39 1.73 -2.59
CA SER A 376 -12.55 1.74 -3.79
C SER A 376 -13.22 1.08 -5.02
N THR A 377 -14.33 0.37 -4.84
CA THR A 377 -15.07 -0.25 -5.95
C THR A 377 -15.53 0.77 -7.02
N PRO A 378 -16.00 1.99 -6.67
CA PRO A 378 -16.33 3.02 -7.66
C PRO A 378 -15.14 3.48 -8.51
N SER A 379 -13.91 3.32 -8.02
CA SER A 379 -12.67 3.71 -8.72
C SER A 379 -12.27 2.69 -9.79
N ASN A 380 -12.85 1.47 -9.80
CA ASN A 380 -12.55 0.45 -10.79
C ASN A 380 -13.01 0.90 -12.20
N PRO A 381 -12.22 0.68 -13.27
CA PRO A 381 -12.54 1.19 -14.61
C PRO A 381 -13.83 0.59 -15.18
N ARG A 382 -14.12 -0.65 -14.86
CA ARG A 382 -15.37 -1.33 -15.20
C ARG A 382 -16.22 -1.48 -13.93
N THR A 383 -17.46 -1.02 -13.98
CA THR A 383 -18.38 -1.17 -12.84
C THR A 383 -18.52 -2.65 -12.49
N ALA A 384 -18.25 -2.98 -11.21
CA ALA A 384 -18.37 -4.33 -10.69
C ALA A 384 -19.47 -4.39 -9.63
N THR A 385 -20.34 -5.37 -9.77
CA THR A 385 -21.44 -5.67 -8.84
C THR A 385 -21.07 -6.84 -7.92
N ALA A 386 -21.85 -7.08 -6.86
CA ALA A 386 -21.67 -8.28 -6.04
C ALA A 386 -21.69 -9.56 -6.86
N ALA A 387 -22.52 -9.64 -7.91
CA ALA A 387 -22.56 -10.81 -8.80
C ALA A 387 -21.25 -10.98 -9.57
N ASP A 388 -20.63 -9.89 -10.02
CA ASP A 388 -19.33 -9.92 -10.71
C ASP A 388 -18.21 -10.36 -9.76
N TYR A 389 -18.14 -9.79 -8.55
CA TYR A 389 -17.16 -10.19 -7.53
C TYR A 389 -17.34 -11.65 -7.11
N ARG A 390 -18.59 -12.10 -6.93
CA ARG A 390 -18.89 -13.50 -6.64
C ARG A 390 -18.38 -14.44 -7.72
N ALA A 391 -18.57 -14.07 -9.00
CA ALA A 391 -18.06 -14.85 -10.13
C ALA A 391 -16.53 -14.91 -10.15
N MET A 392 -15.83 -13.83 -9.81
CA MET A 392 -14.36 -13.81 -9.68
C MET A 392 -13.90 -14.79 -8.59
N PHE A 393 -14.45 -14.70 -7.37
CA PHE A 393 -14.10 -15.62 -6.28
C PHE A 393 -14.43 -17.08 -6.61
N ALA A 394 -15.61 -17.35 -7.21
CA ALA A 394 -16.03 -18.69 -7.56
C ALA A 394 -15.12 -19.34 -8.63
N ARG A 395 -14.63 -18.56 -9.59
CA ARG A 395 -13.69 -19.03 -10.61
C ARG A 395 -12.38 -19.50 -9.97
N GLU A 396 -11.87 -18.77 -9.01
CA GLU A 396 -10.62 -19.11 -8.31
C GLU A 396 -10.77 -20.40 -7.45
N LEU A 397 -11.96 -20.68 -6.92
CA LEU A 397 -12.25 -21.94 -6.23
C LEU A 397 -12.37 -23.12 -7.20
N GLY A 398 -12.91 -22.91 -8.41
CA GLY A 398 -13.10 -23.94 -9.44
C GLY A 398 -11.89 -24.19 -10.33
N SER A 399 -10.86 -23.37 -10.26
CA SER A 399 -9.61 -23.55 -11.01
C SER A 399 -8.83 -24.72 -10.41
N GLU A 400 -9.17 -25.96 -10.82
CA GLU A 400 -8.24 -27.08 -10.73
C GLU A 400 -6.95 -26.66 -11.40
N GLY A 401 -5.84 -26.72 -10.65
CA GLY A 401 -4.55 -26.24 -11.05
C GLY A 401 -4.21 -26.61 -12.50
N THR A 402 -4.34 -25.68 -13.38
CA THR A 402 -3.54 -25.65 -14.60
C THR A 402 -2.08 -25.45 -14.13
N GLN A 403 -1.49 -26.54 -13.66
CA GLN A 403 -0.05 -26.64 -13.62
C GLN A 403 0.40 -26.38 -15.05
N HIS A 404 0.89 -25.18 -15.31
CA HIS A 404 1.79 -24.95 -16.42
C HIS A 404 2.96 -25.93 -16.20
N LYS A 405 2.88 -27.07 -16.88
CA LYS A 405 4.03 -27.95 -17.03
C LYS A 405 5.12 -27.07 -17.67
N ALA A 406 6.01 -26.57 -16.84
CA ALA A 406 7.32 -26.11 -17.25
C ALA A 406 8.10 -27.32 -17.78
N GLY A 407 7.73 -27.79 -18.95
CA GLY A 407 8.49 -28.73 -19.78
C GLY A 407 9.42 -27.92 -20.67
N GLY A 408 10.59 -27.59 -20.16
CA GLY A 408 11.63 -26.93 -20.92
C GLY A 408 12.77 -26.53 -20.00
N SER A 409 13.69 -27.46 -19.80
CA SER A 409 15.03 -27.16 -19.28
C SER A 409 15.62 -25.99 -20.07
N ARG A 410 15.58 -24.78 -19.51
CA ARG A 410 16.38 -23.65 -20.00
C ARG A 410 17.65 -23.58 -19.16
N THR A 411 18.72 -24.09 -19.74
CA THR A 411 20.10 -23.76 -19.36
C THR A 411 20.23 -22.24 -19.21
N MET A 412 20.68 -21.83 -18.03
CA MET A 412 21.09 -20.45 -17.77
C MET A 412 22.32 -20.13 -18.63
N GLU A 413 22.11 -19.44 -19.74
CA GLU A 413 23.19 -18.73 -20.40
C GLU A 413 23.23 -17.28 -19.88
N ASN A 414 24.38 -17.00 -19.25
CA ASN A 414 24.78 -15.66 -18.82
C ASN A 414 24.61 -14.64 -19.95
N ARG A 415 23.67 -13.69 -19.79
CA ARG A 415 23.74 -12.40 -20.49
C ARG A 415 24.03 -11.30 -19.47
N ARG A 416 25.33 -10.94 -19.45
CA ARG A 416 25.79 -9.64 -18.94
C ARG A 416 25.28 -8.55 -19.88
N LEU A 417 24.51 -7.60 -19.36
CA LEU A 417 24.54 -6.17 -19.70
C LEU A 417 23.89 -5.41 -18.55
#